data_f1f1a08f13a5e6a513ebe0834dd75de8
#
_entry.id   f1f1a08f13a5e6a513ebe0834dd75de8
#
_cell.length_a   1.000
_cell.length_b   1.000
_cell.length_c   1.000
_cell.angle_alpha   90.00
_cell.angle_beta   90.00
_cell.angle_gamma   90.00
#
_symmetry.space_group_name_H-M   'P 1'
#
loop_
_entity.id
_entity.type
_entity.pdbx_description
1 polymer ?
#
loop_
_entity_poly.entity_id
_entity_poly.type
_entity_poly.pdbx_seq_one_letter_code
_entity_poly.pdbx_strand_id
1 'polypeptide(L)'
;MRKAKPKKRIILPDPVFGDVKVSKFVNHLMYDGKKSISYEIFYNALEIVKTKMANEEKDSLTIWKEALDKITPQVEVKSRRIGGATFQVPTEIRPDRKESICMKNMIQFARKRGGKTMADKLAAEIMDAYNEQGGAFKRKEDMHRMAEANRAFAHFRF
;
A
#
# COMPACT_ATOMS: atom_id res chain seq x y z
N MET A 1 26.51 14.59 -8.59
CA MET A 1 25.03 14.81 -8.50
C MET A 1 24.37 14.29 -9.77
N ARG A 2 23.22 13.61 -9.69
CA ARG A 2 22.46 13.17 -10.88
C ARG A 2 21.83 14.39 -11.55
N LYS A 3 22.30 14.75 -12.76
CA LYS A 3 21.75 15.86 -13.55
C LYS A 3 20.41 15.53 -14.23
N ALA A 4 20.14 14.25 -14.52
CA ALA A 4 18.91 13.81 -15.20
C ALA A 4 18.07 12.87 -14.32
N LYS A 5 16.74 13.01 -14.41
CA LYS A 5 15.80 12.05 -13.78
C LYS A 5 15.81 10.73 -14.57
N PRO A 6 15.77 9.56 -13.90
CA PRO A 6 15.67 8.30 -14.60
C PRO A 6 14.37 8.24 -15.41
N LYS A 7 14.40 7.65 -16.60
CA LYS A 7 13.19 7.40 -17.41
C LYS A 7 12.27 6.44 -16.66
N LYS A 8 10.99 6.79 -16.56
CA LYS A 8 9.97 5.88 -15.99
C LYS A 8 9.75 4.72 -16.96
N ARG A 9 9.83 3.48 -16.45
CA ARG A 9 9.51 2.29 -17.24
C ARG A 9 8.00 2.17 -17.39
N ILE A 10 7.55 1.81 -18.60
CA ILE A 10 6.14 1.50 -18.87
C ILE A 10 5.84 0.14 -18.23
N ILE A 11 4.81 0.09 -17.41
CA ILE A 11 4.31 -1.15 -16.80
C ILE A 11 3.13 -1.61 -17.63
N LEU A 12 3.21 -2.83 -18.16
CA LEU A 12 2.10 -3.43 -18.89
C LEU A 12 0.94 -3.75 -17.94
N PRO A 13 -0.32 -3.62 -18.41
CA PRO A 13 -1.48 -4.00 -17.61
C PRO A 13 -1.48 -5.50 -17.31
N ASP A 14 -2.26 -5.87 -16.30
CA ASP A 14 -2.48 -7.25 -15.89
C ASP A 14 -3.22 -8.05 -16.98
N PRO A 15 -2.84 -9.31 -17.26
CA PRO A 15 -3.46 -10.10 -18.31
C PRO A 15 -4.93 -10.49 -18.06
N VAL A 16 -5.37 -10.57 -16.80
CA VAL A 16 -6.73 -10.98 -16.42
C VAL A 16 -7.68 -9.79 -16.33
N PHE A 17 -7.28 -8.76 -15.56
CA PHE A 17 -8.13 -7.59 -15.30
C PHE A 17 -7.80 -6.37 -16.17
N GLY A 18 -6.74 -6.42 -16.97
CA GLY A 18 -6.30 -5.29 -17.80
C GLY A 18 -5.86 -4.05 -16.99
N ASP A 19 -5.57 -4.20 -15.70
CA ASP A 19 -5.31 -3.09 -14.78
C ASP A 19 -3.81 -2.94 -14.44
N VAL A 20 -3.29 -1.73 -14.63
CA VAL A 20 -1.90 -1.40 -14.32
C VAL A 20 -1.64 -1.40 -12.80
N LYS A 21 -2.64 -1.05 -11.97
CA LYS A 21 -2.50 -1.08 -10.50
C LYS A 21 -2.25 -2.51 -10.00
N VAL A 22 -2.92 -3.51 -10.60
CA VAL A 22 -2.70 -4.93 -10.31
C VAL A 22 -1.26 -5.33 -10.63
N SER A 23 -0.76 -5.00 -11.82
CA SER A 23 0.62 -5.29 -12.19
C SER A 23 1.64 -4.64 -11.24
N LYS A 24 1.40 -3.41 -10.79
CA LYS A 24 2.23 -2.74 -9.78
C LYS A 24 2.19 -3.47 -8.44
N PHE A 25 1.01 -3.88 -8.00
CA PHE A 25 0.84 -4.62 -6.75
C PHE A 25 1.58 -5.95 -6.78
N VAL A 26 1.43 -6.72 -7.86
CA VAL A 26 2.14 -7.99 -8.07
C VAL A 26 3.66 -7.79 -8.07
N ASN A 27 4.16 -6.70 -8.67
CA ASN A 27 5.59 -6.37 -8.63
C ASN A 27 6.09 -6.06 -7.21
N HIS A 28 5.24 -5.50 -6.33
CA HIS A 28 5.58 -5.30 -4.91
C HIS A 28 5.45 -6.58 -4.07
N LEU A 29 4.54 -7.47 -4.46
CA LEU A 29 4.33 -8.77 -3.81
C LEU A 29 5.43 -9.77 -4.15
N MET A 30 6.06 -9.62 -5.31
CA MET A 30 7.05 -10.56 -5.84
C MET A 30 8.32 -10.64 -4.98
N TYR A 31 8.82 -11.86 -4.78
CA TYR A 31 10.14 -12.17 -4.26
C TYR A 31 10.97 -12.94 -5.31
N ASP A 32 12.26 -12.72 -5.34
CA ASP A 32 13.24 -13.46 -6.14
C ASP A 32 12.90 -13.54 -7.65
N GLY A 33 12.16 -12.55 -8.16
CA GLY A 33 11.72 -12.55 -9.56
C GLY A 33 10.59 -13.54 -9.89
N LYS A 34 10.01 -14.22 -8.89
CA LYS A 34 8.95 -15.24 -9.08
C LYS A 34 7.58 -14.59 -9.34
N LYS A 35 7.43 -14.00 -10.51
CA LYS A 35 6.26 -13.17 -10.84
C LYS A 35 4.99 -13.99 -11.02
N SER A 36 5.06 -15.18 -11.62
CA SER A 36 3.92 -16.08 -11.84
C SER A 36 3.26 -16.48 -10.50
N ILE A 37 4.08 -16.86 -9.52
CA ILE A 37 3.59 -17.19 -8.17
C ILE A 37 2.90 -15.98 -7.51
N SER A 38 3.41 -14.78 -7.72
CA SER A 38 2.80 -13.56 -7.17
C SER A 38 1.45 -13.24 -7.81
N TYR A 39 1.28 -13.51 -9.09
CA TYR A 39 -0.03 -13.42 -9.75
C TYR A 39 -1.00 -14.44 -9.18
N GLU A 40 -0.59 -15.70 -9.06
CA GLU A 40 -1.41 -16.77 -8.49
C GLU A 40 -1.88 -16.42 -7.07
N ILE A 41 -0.97 -15.95 -6.20
CA ILE A 41 -1.32 -15.50 -4.85
C ILE A 41 -2.37 -14.39 -4.89
N PHE A 42 -2.22 -13.42 -5.77
CA PHE A 42 -3.14 -12.29 -5.87
C PHE A 42 -4.52 -12.72 -6.37
N TYR A 43 -4.59 -13.54 -7.41
CA TYR A 43 -5.86 -14.04 -7.95
C TYR A 43 -6.59 -14.91 -6.95
N ASN A 44 -5.90 -15.85 -6.31
CA ASN A 44 -6.48 -16.69 -5.27
C ASN A 44 -6.98 -15.84 -4.09
N ALA A 45 -6.28 -14.79 -3.72
CA ALA A 45 -6.74 -13.87 -2.68
C ALA A 45 -8.04 -13.15 -3.08
N LEU A 46 -8.17 -12.70 -4.33
CA LEU A 46 -9.39 -12.08 -4.82
C LEU A 46 -10.57 -13.06 -4.89
N GLU A 47 -10.33 -14.33 -5.24
CA GLU A 47 -11.37 -15.38 -5.19
C GLU A 47 -11.87 -15.63 -3.76
N ILE A 48 -10.96 -15.67 -2.79
CA ILE A 48 -11.32 -15.78 -1.38
C ILE A 48 -12.15 -14.56 -0.92
N VAL A 49 -11.75 -13.35 -1.32
CA VAL A 49 -12.51 -12.12 -1.01
C VAL A 49 -13.91 -12.20 -1.63
N LYS A 50 -14.02 -12.59 -2.90
CA LYS A 50 -15.30 -12.76 -3.60
C LYS A 50 -16.21 -13.74 -2.88
N THR A 51 -15.68 -14.87 -2.40
CA THR A 51 -16.44 -15.91 -1.68
C THR A 51 -16.91 -15.42 -0.32
N LYS A 52 -16.04 -14.75 0.43
CA LYS A 52 -16.33 -14.31 1.79
C LYS A 52 -17.17 -13.04 1.87
N MET A 53 -17.08 -12.19 0.85
CA MET A 53 -17.83 -10.93 0.73
C MET A 53 -18.93 -11.02 -0.33
N ALA A 54 -19.52 -12.19 -0.53
CA ALA A 54 -20.58 -12.44 -1.51
C ALA A 54 -21.83 -11.61 -1.28
N ASN A 55 -22.02 -11.07 -0.08
CA ASN A 55 -23.14 -10.17 0.26
C ASN A 55 -22.93 -8.73 -0.26
N GLU A 56 -21.71 -8.37 -0.66
CA GLU A 56 -21.43 -7.09 -1.27
C GLU A 56 -21.72 -7.19 -2.77
N GLU A 57 -22.49 -6.26 -3.31
CA GLU A 57 -22.81 -6.19 -4.76
C GLU A 57 -21.60 -5.82 -5.64
N LYS A 58 -20.42 -5.64 -5.02
CA LYS A 58 -19.20 -5.16 -5.66
C LYS A 58 -18.31 -6.30 -6.11
N ASP A 59 -17.63 -6.10 -7.23
CA ASP A 59 -16.57 -7.00 -7.68
C ASP A 59 -15.35 -6.98 -6.74
N SER A 60 -14.72 -8.14 -6.55
CA SER A 60 -13.55 -8.29 -5.66
C SER A 60 -12.38 -7.36 -6.01
N LEU A 61 -12.21 -7.01 -7.29
CA LEU A 61 -11.23 -6.02 -7.72
C LEU A 61 -11.57 -4.61 -7.22
N THR A 62 -12.86 -4.25 -7.24
CA THR A 62 -13.34 -2.96 -6.73
C THR A 62 -13.16 -2.88 -5.22
N ILE A 63 -13.49 -3.94 -4.48
CA ILE A 63 -13.26 -4.04 -3.04
C ILE A 63 -11.78 -3.84 -2.70
N TRP A 64 -10.88 -4.49 -3.44
CA TRP A 64 -9.44 -4.32 -3.26
C TRP A 64 -8.97 -2.89 -3.55
N LYS A 65 -9.49 -2.23 -4.58
CA LYS A 65 -9.16 -0.82 -4.88
C LYS A 65 -9.63 0.12 -3.78
N GLU A 66 -10.86 -0.05 -3.31
CA GLU A 66 -11.40 0.74 -2.18
C GLU A 66 -10.60 0.49 -0.89
N ALA A 67 -10.22 -0.75 -0.62
CA ALA A 67 -9.35 -1.08 0.51
C ALA A 67 -7.99 -0.35 0.42
N LEU A 68 -7.37 -0.31 -0.77
CA LEU A 68 -6.13 0.46 -0.99
C LEU A 68 -6.33 1.95 -0.75
N ASP A 69 -7.42 2.53 -1.23
CA ASP A 69 -7.71 3.95 -1.05
C ASP A 69 -7.92 4.29 0.44
N LYS A 70 -8.60 3.41 1.19
CA LYS A 70 -8.82 3.57 2.64
C LYS A 70 -7.52 3.53 3.46
N ILE A 71 -6.53 2.76 3.06
CA ILE A 71 -5.22 2.67 3.75
C ILE A 71 -4.16 3.64 3.19
N THR A 72 -4.52 4.46 2.21
CA THR A 72 -3.57 5.41 1.59
C THR A 72 -3.31 6.60 2.49
N PRO A 73 -2.05 6.80 2.96
CA PRO A 73 -1.71 7.95 3.79
C PRO A 73 -1.57 9.22 2.95
N GLN A 74 -1.99 10.37 3.52
CA GLN A 74 -1.86 11.68 2.88
C GLN A 74 -0.55 12.36 3.21
N VAL A 75 -0.04 12.12 4.42
CA VAL A 75 1.16 12.76 4.97
C VAL A 75 2.14 11.71 5.51
N GLU A 76 3.42 12.02 5.42
CA GLU A 76 4.50 11.25 6.04
C GLU A 76 5.41 12.18 6.84
N VAL A 77 6.12 11.64 7.81
CA VAL A 77 7.10 12.39 8.60
C VAL A 77 8.50 12.07 8.07
N LYS A 78 9.27 13.12 7.77
CA LYS A 78 10.67 13.00 7.32
C LYS A 78 11.60 13.63 8.33
N SER A 79 12.66 12.91 8.68
CA SER A 79 13.73 13.44 9.53
C SER A 79 14.56 14.45 8.75
N ARG A 80 14.73 15.67 9.30
CA ARG A 80 15.62 16.70 8.76
C ARG A 80 16.55 17.20 9.83
N ARG A 81 17.80 17.37 9.47
CA ARG A 81 18.83 17.93 10.36
C ARG A 81 18.96 19.43 10.12
N ILE A 82 18.72 20.23 11.14
CA ILE A 82 18.77 21.69 11.10
C ILE A 82 19.57 22.16 12.29
N GLY A 83 20.67 22.90 12.07
CA GLY A 83 21.51 23.45 13.14
C GLY A 83 22.05 22.41 14.12
N GLY A 84 22.29 21.16 13.65
CA GLY A 84 22.80 20.07 14.51
C GLY A 84 21.70 19.22 15.18
N ALA A 85 20.46 19.70 15.29
CA ALA A 85 19.32 18.96 15.81
C ALA A 85 18.54 18.24 14.70
N THR A 86 17.95 17.07 14.99
CA THR A 86 17.12 16.32 14.06
C THR A 86 15.65 16.55 14.37
N PHE A 87 14.92 17.09 13.39
CA PHE A 87 13.49 17.35 13.49
C PHE A 87 12.69 16.38 12.62
N GLN A 88 11.54 15.97 13.12
CA GLN A 88 10.57 15.17 12.37
C GLN A 88 9.59 16.12 11.68
N VAL A 89 9.77 16.30 10.36
CA VAL A 89 9.00 17.29 9.58
C VAL A 89 7.87 16.59 8.82
N PRO A 90 6.59 16.94 9.06
CA PRO A 90 5.48 16.41 8.29
C PRO A 90 5.50 16.94 6.87
N THR A 91 5.40 16.05 5.90
CA THR A 91 5.40 16.38 4.46
C THR A 91 4.26 15.65 3.76
N GLU A 92 3.64 16.33 2.83
CA GLU A 92 2.64 15.71 1.96
C GLU A 92 3.30 14.69 1.02
N ILE A 93 2.60 13.58 0.80
CA ILE A 93 3.12 12.49 -0.04
C ILE A 93 2.68 12.72 -1.48
N ARG A 94 3.61 12.62 -2.43
CA ARG A 94 3.29 12.71 -3.87
C ARG A 94 2.40 11.53 -4.31
N PRO A 95 1.49 11.70 -5.29
CA PRO A 95 0.55 10.66 -5.73
C PRO A 95 1.20 9.31 -6.06
N ASP A 96 2.25 9.31 -6.88
CA ASP A 96 2.99 8.09 -7.25
C ASP A 96 3.55 7.34 -6.03
N ARG A 97 3.93 8.09 -4.99
CA ARG A 97 4.48 7.52 -3.75
C ARG A 97 3.38 7.03 -2.81
N LYS A 98 2.22 7.70 -2.76
CA LYS A 98 1.05 7.26 -2.00
C LYS A 98 0.66 5.84 -2.41
N GLU A 99 0.52 5.60 -3.71
CA GLU A 99 0.19 4.30 -4.28
C GLU A 99 1.20 3.21 -3.87
N SER A 100 2.50 3.53 -3.95
CA SER A 100 3.55 2.57 -3.55
C SER A 100 3.56 2.28 -2.05
N ILE A 101 3.28 3.28 -1.19
CA ILE A 101 3.26 3.12 0.26
C ILE A 101 2.07 2.24 0.67
N CYS A 102 0.85 2.50 0.16
CA CYS A 102 -0.32 1.72 0.53
C CYS A 102 -0.18 0.25 0.11
N MET A 103 0.30 -0.02 -1.11
CA MET A 103 0.56 -1.39 -1.57
C MET A 103 1.57 -2.11 -0.68
N LYS A 104 2.69 -1.47 -0.35
CA LYS A 104 3.72 -2.04 0.53
C LYS A 104 3.19 -2.31 1.93
N ASN A 105 2.42 -1.38 2.51
CA ASN A 105 1.81 -1.55 3.82
C ASN A 105 0.86 -2.76 3.82
N MET A 106 -0.06 -2.85 2.86
CA MET A 106 -0.97 -4.00 2.75
C MET A 106 -0.20 -5.32 2.69
N ILE A 107 0.81 -5.43 1.84
CA ILE A 107 1.62 -6.65 1.70
C ILE A 107 2.40 -6.95 2.99
N GLN A 108 2.99 -5.94 3.61
CA GLN A 108 3.78 -6.10 4.84
C GLN A 108 2.92 -6.62 5.99
N PHE A 109 1.72 -6.07 6.16
CA PHE A 109 0.81 -6.51 7.23
C PHE A 109 0.16 -7.85 6.92
N ALA A 110 -0.19 -8.12 5.66
CA ALA A 110 -0.62 -9.45 5.23
C ALA A 110 0.43 -10.53 5.58
N ARG A 111 1.71 -10.28 5.32
CA ARG A 111 2.80 -11.21 5.67
C ARG A 111 2.95 -11.46 7.16
N LYS A 112 2.63 -10.48 8.01
CA LYS A 112 2.70 -10.60 9.48
C LYS A 112 1.52 -11.38 10.08
N ARG A 113 0.44 -11.59 9.32
CA ARG A 113 -0.73 -12.34 9.78
C ARG A 113 -0.42 -13.83 9.94
N GLY A 114 -1.11 -14.46 10.87
CA GLY A 114 -1.24 -15.93 10.91
C GLY A 114 -2.10 -16.42 9.73
N GLY A 115 -1.87 -17.64 9.27
CA GLY A 115 -2.62 -18.25 8.17
C GLY A 115 -1.78 -19.29 7.43
N LYS A 116 -2.45 -20.19 6.70
CA LYS A 116 -1.77 -21.27 5.97
C LYS A 116 -1.04 -20.74 4.73
N THR A 117 -1.73 -20.02 3.89
CA THR A 117 -1.19 -19.51 2.62
C THR A 117 -1.06 -18.00 2.61
N MET A 118 -0.22 -17.47 1.72
CA MET A 118 -0.12 -16.02 1.54
C MET A 118 -1.40 -15.43 0.94
N ALA A 119 -2.14 -16.21 0.14
CA ALA A 119 -3.42 -15.81 -0.41
C ALA A 119 -4.47 -15.58 0.69
N ASP A 120 -4.57 -16.51 1.68
CA ASP A 120 -5.46 -16.36 2.83
C ASP A 120 -5.14 -15.11 3.65
N LYS A 121 -3.83 -14.89 3.91
CA LYS A 121 -3.35 -13.74 4.67
C LYS A 121 -3.65 -12.42 3.97
N LEU A 122 -3.44 -12.38 2.65
CA LEU A 122 -3.70 -11.19 1.83
C LEU A 122 -5.21 -10.92 1.74
N ALA A 123 -6.04 -11.95 1.51
CA ALA A 123 -7.49 -11.80 1.49
C ALA A 123 -8.03 -11.24 2.81
N ALA A 124 -7.55 -11.76 3.95
CA ALA A 124 -7.94 -11.27 5.26
C ALA A 124 -7.55 -9.79 5.47
N GLU A 125 -6.34 -9.39 5.05
CA GLU A 125 -5.91 -7.98 5.17
C GLU A 125 -6.72 -7.07 4.25
N ILE A 126 -7.10 -7.52 3.04
CA ILE A 126 -7.96 -6.76 2.12
C ILE A 126 -9.33 -6.51 2.73
N MET A 127 -9.96 -7.56 3.29
CA MET A 127 -11.29 -7.45 3.93
C MET A 127 -11.27 -6.53 5.15
N ASP A 128 -10.26 -6.66 6.02
CA ASP A 128 -10.12 -5.79 7.18
C ASP A 128 -9.84 -4.33 6.76
N ALA A 129 -8.98 -4.12 5.76
CA ALA A 129 -8.70 -2.78 5.23
C ALA A 129 -9.95 -2.15 4.60
N TYR A 130 -10.79 -2.94 3.93
CA TYR A 130 -12.08 -2.49 3.40
C TYR A 130 -13.03 -2.05 4.51
N ASN A 131 -13.01 -2.74 5.65
CA ASN A 131 -13.80 -2.40 6.84
C ASN A 131 -13.12 -1.37 7.76
N GLU A 132 -12.05 -0.70 7.28
CA GLU A 132 -11.28 0.28 8.06
C GLU A 132 -10.65 -0.30 9.33
N GLN A 133 -10.24 -1.54 9.24
CA GLN A 133 -9.60 -2.30 10.30
C GLN A 133 -8.25 -2.87 9.81
N GLY A 134 -7.60 -3.63 10.68
CA GLY A 134 -6.37 -4.32 10.34
C GLY A 134 -5.09 -3.49 10.51
N GLY A 135 -3.98 -4.14 10.25
CA GLY A 135 -2.66 -3.56 10.49
C GLY A 135 -2.29 -2.45 9.52
N ALA A 136 -2.67 -2.58 8.25
CA ALA A 136 -2.39 -1.58 7.23
C ALA A 136 -3.17 -0.28 7.49
N PHE A 137 -4.43 -0.37 7.91
CA PHE A 137 -5.24 0.78 8.28
C PHE A 137 -4.67 1.48 9.54
N LYS A 138 -4.37 0.71 10.58
CA LYS A 138 -3.74 1.26 11.79
C LYS A 138 -2.42 1.96 11.47
N ARG A 139 -1.62 1.43 10.54
CA ARG A 139 -0.37 2.07 10.10
C ARG A 139 -0.62 3.44 9.47
N LYS A 140 -1.67 3.59 8.66
CA LYS A 140 -2.07 4.90 8.12
C LYS A 140 -2.40 5.88 9.24
N GLU A 141 -3.22 5.46 10.21
CA GLU A 141 -3.59 6.31 11.34
C GLU A 141 -2.38 6.72 12.18
N ASP A 142 -1.46 5.79 12.47
CA ASP A 142 -0.23 6.10 13.19
C ASP A 142 0.64 7.12 12.44
N MET A 143 0.72 7.02 11.10
CA MET A 143 1.45 8.00 10.29
C MET A 143 0.80 9.39 10.37
N HIS A 144 -0.52 9.48 10.31
CA HIS A 144 -1.24 10.74 10.44
C HIS A 144 -1.10 11.32 11.84
N ARG A 145 -1.21 10.50 12.89
CA ARG A 145 -1.00 10.92 14.30
C ARG A 145 0.40 11.45 14.53
N MET A 146 1.43 10.77 13.99
CA MET A 146 2.81 11.25 14.07
C MET A 146 2.99 12.58 13.33
N ALA A 147 2.36 12.74 12.17
CA ALA A 147 2.44 13.99 11.43
C ALA A 147 1.76 15.15 12.18
N GLU A 148 0.62 14.89 12.83
CA GLU A 148 -0.09 15.87 13.63
C GLU A 148 0.70 16.27 14.89
N ALA A 149 1.26 15.32 15.61
CA ALA A 149 2.12 15.58 16.77
C ALA A 149 3.34 16.46 16.42
N ASN A 150 3.83 16.37 15.20
CA ASN A 150 4.97 17.16 14.71
C ASN A 150 4.55 18.38 13.87
N ARG A 151 3.28 18.79 13.89
CA ARG A 151 2.74 19.90 13.09
C ARG A 151 3.49 21.21 13.29
N ALA A 152 4.00 21.47 14.50
CA ALA A 152 4.78 22.66 14.81
C ALA A 152 6.05 22.81 13.94
N PHE A 153 6.60 21.71 13.43
CA PHE A 153 7.80 21.69 12.59
C PHE A 153 7.51 21.75 11.08
N ALA A 154 6.25 21.94 10.69
CA ALA A 154 5.84 21.98 9.28
C ALA A 154 6.52 23.11 8.49
N HIS A 155 6.88 24.22 9.15
CA HIS A 155 7.59 25.34 8.52
C HIS A 155 9.02 24.99 8.07
N PHE A 156 9.62 23.92 8.55
CA PHE A 156 10.91 23.39 8.06
C PHE A 156 10.81 22.54 6.79
N ARG A 157 9.69 22.67 6.08
CA ARG A 157 9.40 21.98 4.83
C ARG A 157 10.03 22.77 3.66
N PHE A 158 11.19 22.32 3.19
CA PHE A 158 11.90 22.86 2.02
C PHE A 158 11.90 21.85 0.87
#